data_6d5d9ea4afcc1b251b3428c2b7f3cdc4
#
_entry.id   6d5d9ea4afcc1b251b3428c2b7f3cdc4
#
_cell.length_a   1.000
_cell.length_b   1.000
_cell.length_c   1.000
_cell.angle_alpha   90.00
_cell.angle_beta   90.00
_cell.angle_gamma   90.00
#
_symmetry.space_group_name_H-M   'P 1'
#
loop_
_entity.id
_entity.type
_entity.pdbx_description
1 polymer ?
#
loop_
_entity_poly.entity_id
_entity_poly.type
_entity_poly.pdbx_seq_one_letter_code
_entity_poly.pdbx_strand_id
1 'polypeptide(L)'
;MPTKATITRLQVLALVFTLFVTMPHAWGEKDCYDEKDAFLQKCAWSIKRGLAYMPPHPICCRTIQKIDMTCVCGAIVPDEEETVDVRHAYFVSRDCHKPVPAGNKCGSK
;
A
#
# COMPACT_ATOMS: atom_id res chain seq x y z
N MET A 1 27.71 34.60 28.36
CA MET A 1 26.86 34.05 29.42
C MET A 1 26.59 32.58 29.23
N PRO A 2 26.95 31.78 30.19
CA PRO A 2 26.82 30.30 30.03
C PRO A 2 25.39 29.83 29.83
N THR A 3 24.42 30.51 30.42
CA THR A 3 23.01 30.16 30.31
C THR A 3 22.49 30.28 28.90
N LYS A 4 22.88 31.30 28.15
CA LYS A 4 22.44 31.41 26.75
C LYS A 4 23.00 30.31 25.87
N ALA A 5 24.24 29.96 26.04
CA ALA A 5 24.86 28.87 25.26
C ALA A 5 24.15 27.53 25.55
N THR A 6 23.81 27.28 26.79
CA THR A 6 23.11 26.05 27.19
C THR A 6 21.73 25.98 26.58
N ILE A 7 20.96 27.05 26.62
CA ILE A 7 19.62 27.11 26.04
C ILE A 7 19.67 26.88 24.55
N THR A 8 20.63 27.49 23.86
CA THR A 8 20.78 27.32 22.41
C THR A 8 21.07 25.86 22.05
N ARG A 9 21.93 25.19 22.81
CA ARG A 9 22.23 23.78 22.59
C ARG A 9 21.01 22.91 22.75
N LEU A 10 20.20 23.13 23.76
CA LEU A 10 18.99 22.39 23.99
C LEU A 10 17.99 22.60 22.84
N GLN A 11 17.86 23.82 22.33
CA GLN A 11 16.98 24.09 21.20
C GLN A 11 17.46 23.37 19.94
N VAL A 12 18.74 23.39 19.65
CA VAL A 12 19.30 22.69 18.51
C VAL A 12 19.07 21.18 18.61
N LEU A 13 19.29 20.60 19.77
CA LEU A 13 19.06 19.18 19.99
C LEU A 13 17.58 18.81 19.82
N ALA A 14 16.67 19.63 20.31
CA ALA A 14 15.24 19.40 20.15
C ALA A 14 14.83 19.45 18.67
N LEU A 15 15.35 20.39 17.91
CA LEU A 15 15.07 20.50 16.49
C LEU A 15 15.61 19.30 15.70
N VAL A 16 16.81 18.87 15.98
CA VAL A 16 17.42 17.69 15.36
C VAL A 16 16.60 16.45 15.66
N PHE A 17 16.18 16.29 16.90
CA PHE A 17 15.38 15.16 17.32
C PHE A 17 14.03 15.14 16.62
N THR A 18 13.38 16.29 16.49
CA THR A 18 12.09 16.40 15.79
C THR A 18 12.22 16.02 14.33
N LEU A 19 13.24 16.50 13.64
CA LEU A 19 13.50 16.13 12.26
C LEU A 19 13.76 14.63 12.11
N PHE A 20 14.51 14.07 13.02
CA PHE A 20 14.80 12.64 13.01
C PHE A 20 13.54 11.79 13.16
N VAL A 21 12.63 12.19 14.02
CA VAL A 21 11.36 11.46 14.23
C VAL A 21 10.49 11.49 12.99
N THR A 22 10.49 12.58 12.23
CA THR A 22 9.70 12.68 11.01
C THR A 22 10.35 12.00 9.81
N MET A 23 11.66 11.84 9.83
CA MET A 23 12.41 11.23 8.74
C MET A 23 12.00 9.79 8.39
N PRO A 24 11.70 8.89 9.34
CA PRO A 24 11.31 7.52 9.01
C PRO A 24 10.14 7.41 8.05
N HIS A 25 9.22 8.34 8.10
CA HIS A 25 8.10 8.36 7.15
C HIS A 25 8.52 8.81 5.75
N ALA A 26 9.53 9.67 5.67
CA ALA A 26 10.05 10.11 4.38
C ALA A 26 10.92 9.04 3.71
N TRP A 27 11.47 8.14 4.46
CA TRP A 27 12.27 7.03 3.92
C TRP A 27 11.41 5.90 3.39
N GLY A 28 10.20 6.03 3.56
CA GLY A 28 9.08 5.32 3.13
C GLY A 28 9.36 3.97 2.49
N GLU A 29 9.29 2.98 3.30
CA GLU A 29 8.52 1.87 2.82
C GLU A 29 7.15 2.43 2.55
N LYS A 30 6.74 2.42 1.31
CA LYS A 30 5.44 2.93 0.94
C LYS A 30 4.38 2.13 1.65
N ASP A 31 3.65 2.77 2.55
CA ASP A 31 2.52 2.18 3.23
C ASP A 31 1.31 2.31 2.32
N CYS A 32 0.83 1.20 1.80
CA CYS A 32 -0.35 1.16 0.94
C CYS A 32 -1.51 0.40 1.57
N TYR A 33 -1.57 0.35 2.89
CA TYR A 33 -2.65 -0.38 3.57
C TYR A 33 -4.02 0.22 3.30
N ASP A 34 -4.15 1.54 3.29
CA ASP A 34 -5.43 2.18 2.95
C ASP A 34 -5.81 1.89 1.51
N GLU A 35 -4.85 1.93 0.60
CA GLU A 35 -5.06 1.56 -0.80
C GLU A 35 -5.47 0.10 -0.93
N LYS A 36 -4.83 -0.79 -0.17
CA LYS A 36 -5.19 -2.19 -0.14
C LYS A 36 -6.61 -2.40 0.35
N ASP A 37 -7.01 -1.74 1.42
CA ASP A 37 -8.37 -1.83 1.94
C ASP A 37 -9.38 -1.38 0.90
N ALA A 38 -9.13 -0.28 0.22
CA ALA A 38 -10.00 0.21 -0.85
C ALA A 38 -10.10 -0.81 -1.98
N PHE A 39 -8.99 -1.39 -2.39
CA PHE A 39 -8.96 -2.42 -3.42
C PHE A 39 -9.77 -3.65 -3.02
N LEU A 40 -9.56 -4.16 -1.80
CA LEU A 40 -10.26 -5.34 -1.32
C LEU A 40 -11.76 -5.13 -1.23
N GLN A 41 -12.20 -3.92 -0.88
CA GLN A 41 -13.62 -3.58 -0.81
C GLN A 41 -14.25 -3.37 -2.19
N LYS A 42 -13.61 -2.58 -3.02
CA LYS A 42 -14.21 -2.15 -4.30
C LYS A 42 -14.12 -3.21 -5.38
N CYS A 43 -13.17 -4.12 -5.25
CA CYS A 43 -12.95 -5.21 -6.20
C CYS A 43 -13.37 -6.58 -5.64
N ALA A 44 -14.09 -6.60 -4.53
CA ALA A 44 -14.37 -7.81 -3.75
C ALA A 44 -14.92 -8.97 -4.60
N TRP A 45 -15.88 -8.69 -5.46
CA TRP A 45 -16.52 -9.75 -6.26
C TRP A 45 -15.58 -10.39 -7.27
N SER A 46 -14.67 -9.59 -7.84
CA SER A 46 -13.73 -10.08 -8.84
C SER A 46 -12.61 -10.93 -8.23
N ILE A 47 -12.29 -10.69 -6.95
CA ILE A 47 -11.14 -11.32 -6.31
C ILE A 47 -11.53 -12.35 -5.25
N LYS A 48 -12.80 -12.64 -5.08
CA LYS A 48 -13.26 -13.56 -4.05
C LYS A 48 -12.79 -14.97 -4.35
N ARG A 49 -12.14 -15.58 -3.37
CA ARG A 49 -11.68 -16.96 -3.49
C ARG A 49 -12.85 -17.94 -3.51
N GLY A 50 -12.73 -18.97 -4.32
CA GLY A 50 -13.77 -19.98 -4.45
C GLY A 50 -14.81 -19.69 -5.51
N LEU A 51 -14.74 -18.53 -6.15
CA LEU A 51 -15.60 -18.19 -7.29
C LEU A 51 -14.76 -18.12 -8.57
N ALA A 52 -15.42 -18.35 -9.70
CA ALA A 52 -14.82 -18.10 -10.99
C ALA A 52 -14.49 -16.61 -11.12
N TYR A 53 -13.45 -16.31 -11.88
CA TYR A 53 -13.07 -14.90 -12.11
C TYR A 53 -14.21 -14.16 -12.81
N MET A 54 -14.56 -13.00 -12.27
CA MET A 54 -15.52 -12.09 -12.88
C MET A 54 -14.81 -10.80 -13.27
N PRO A 55 -15.09 -10.27 -14.47
CA PRO A 55 -14.51 -9.00 -14.86
C PRO A 55 -14.82 -7.90 -13.86
N PRO A 56 -13.91 -6.92 -13.69
CA PRO A 56 -14.12 -5.87 -12.70
C PRO A 56 -15.23 -4.92 -13.08
N HIS A 57 -15.97 -4.47 -12.07
CA HIS A 57 -16.96 -3.40 -12.24
C HIS A 57 -16.24 -2.05 -12.42
N PRO A 58 -16.91 -1.05 -12.97
CA PRO A 58 -16.31 0.27 -13.15
C PRO A 58 -15.75 0.89 -11.89
N ILE A 59 -16.39 0.68 -10.73
CA ILE A 59 -15.88 1.19 -9.46
C ILE A 59 -14.55 0.55 -9.06
N CYS A 60 -14.38 -0.72 -9.36
CA CYS A 60 -13.13 -1.43 -9.11
C CYS A 60 -12.00 -0.82 -9.95
N CYS A 61 -12.22 -0.65 -11.24
CA CYS A 61 -11.20 -0.05 -12.12
C CYS A 61 -10.89 1.39 -11.74
N ARG A 62 -11.88 2.19 -11.35
CA ARG A 62 -11.62 3.55 -10.88
C ARG A 62 -10.74 3.56 -9.63
N THR A 63 -10.97 2.64 -8.73
CA THR A 63 -10.12 2.50 -7.53
C THR A 63 -8.69 2.13 -7.92
N ILE A 64 -8.53 1.16 -8.81
CA ILE A 64 -7.21 0.71 -9.27
C ILE A 64 -6.42 1.83 -9.93
N GLN A 65 -7.10 2.72 -10.67
CA GLN A 65 -6.43 3.85 -11.32
C GLN A 65 -5.80 4.83 -10.34
N LYS A 66 -6.29 4.85 -9.10
CA LYS A 66 -5.84 5.79 -8.07
C LYS A 66 -4.83 5.21 -7.10
N ILE A 67 -4.51 3.94 -7.21
CA ILE A 67 -3.66 3.25 -6.24
C ILE A 67 -2.43 2.65 -6.92
N ASP A 68 -1.46 2.30 -6.10
CA ASP A 68 -0.26 1.59 -6.56
C ASP A 68 -0.49 0.07 -6.45
N MET A 69 -0.92 -0.55 -7.52
CA MET A 69 -1.22 -1.98 -7.52
C MET A 69 -0.01 -2.85 -7.22
N THR A 70 1.19 -2.43 -7.59
CA THR A 70 2.39 -3.18 -7.26
C THR A 70 2.57 -3.26 -5.74
N CYS A 71 2.41 -2.14 -5.06
CA CYS A 71 2.46 -2.09 -3.60
C CYS A 71 1.32 -2.87 -2.97
N VAL A 72 0.09 -2.66 -3.44
CA VAL A 72 -1.10 -3.33 -2.91
C VAL A 72 -0.99 -4.84 -3.06
N CYS A 73 -0.60 -5.32 -4.21
CA CYS A 73 -0.41 -6.76 -4.43
C CYS A 73 0.61 -7.37 -3.47
N GLY A 74 1.73 -6.67 -3.27
CA GLY A 74 2.76 -7.14 -2.34
C GLY A 74 2.34 -7.06 -0.87
N ALA A 75 1.34 -6.26 -0.55
CA ALA A 75 0.87 -6.07 0.82
C ALA A 75 -0.23 -7.06 1.23
N ILE A 76 -0.73 -7.88 0.33
CA ILE A 76 -1.72 -8.91 0.66
C ILE A 76 -1.04 -9.99 1.50
N VAL A 77 -1.56 -10.21 2.70
CA VAL A 77 -0.99 -11.15 3.66
C VAL A 77 -1.68 -12.52 3.58
N PRO A 78 -1.02 -13.60 4.06
CA PRO A 78 -1.61 -14.95 3.98
C PRO A 78 -3.01 -15.07 4.56
N ASP A 79 -3.33 -14.38 5.64
CA ASP A 79 -4.67 -14.41 6.22
C ASP A 79 -5.72 -13.88 5.24
N GLU A 80 -5.37 -12.87 4.48
CA GLU A 80 -6.27 -12.31 3.45
C GLU A 80 -6.45 -13.27 2.28
N GLU A 81 -5.44 -14.07 1.98
CA GLU A 81 -5.51 -15.05 0.89
C GLU A 81 -6.50 -16.17 1.16
N GLU A 82 -6.98 -16.30 2.38
CA GLU A 82 -8.06 -17.27 2.68
C GLU A 82 -9.37 -16.87 2.00
N THR A 83 -9.59 -15.59 1.78
CA THR A 83 -10.80 -15.07 1.16
C THR A 83 -10.56 -14.40 -0.19
N VAL A 84 -9.32 -14.10 -0.52
CA VAL A 84 -8.91 -13.39 -1.73
C VAL A 84 -8.09 -14.32 -2.61
N ASP A 85 -8.49 -14.44 -3.87
CA ASP A 85 -7.69 -15.14 -4.87
C ASP A 85 -6.69 -14.16 -5.48
N VAL A 86 -5.42 -14.35 -5.16
CA VAL A 86 -4.37 -13.43 -5.61
C VAL A 86 -4.15 -13.46 -7.12
N ARG A 87 -4.49 -14.57 -7.78
CA ARG A 87 -4.44 -14.63 -9.25
C ARG A 87 -5.53 -13.75 -9.85
N HIS A 88 -6.71 -13.75 -9.24
CA HIS A 88 -7.79 -12.85 -9.65
C HIS A 88 -7.42 -11.39 -9.43
N ALA A 89 -6.70 -11.07 -8.35
CA ALA A 89 -6.19 -9.72 -8.13
C ALA A 89 -5.26 -9.28 -9.28
N TYR A 90 -4.41 -10.17 -9.74
CA TYR A 90 -3.57 -9.92 -10.91
C TYR A 90 -4.42 -9.68 -12.17
N PHE A 91 -5.40 -10.53 -12.42
CA PHE A 91 -6.27 -10.41 -13.60
C PHE A 91 -7.04 -9.10 -13.60
N VAL A 92 -7.54 -8.68 -12.44
CA VAL A 92 -8.27 -7.41 -12.29
C VAL A 92 -7.36 -6.23 -12.63
N SER A 93 -6.13 -6.23 -12.15
CA SER A 93 -5.18 -5.17 -12.46
C SER A 93 -4.93 -5.09 -13.96
N ARG A 94 -4.76 -6.22 -14.61
CA ARG A 94 -4.59 -6.29 -16.05
C ARG A 94 -5.82 -5.78 -16.79
N ASP A 95 -7.01 -6.20 -16.38
CA ASP A 95 -8.25 -5.85 -17.06
C ASP A 95 -8.63 -4.38 -16.84
N CYS A 96 -8.15 -3.77 -15.76
CA CYS A 96 -8.30 -2.33 -15.53
C CYS A 96 -7.17 -1.51 -16.15
N HIS A 97 -6.34 -2.10 -17.02
CA HIS A 97 -5.26 -1.43 -17.73
C HIS A 97 -4.16 -0.89 -16.83
N LYS A 98 -3.93 -1.53 -15.69
CA LYS A 98 -2.86 -1.17 -14.77
C LYS A 98 -2.19 -2.42 -14.23
N PRO A 99 -1.58 -3.23 -15.14
CA PRO A 99 -1.03 -4.51 -14.75
C PRO A 99 0.14 -4.38 -13.79
N VAL A 100 0.25 -5.36 -12.90
CA VAL A 100 1.42 -5.49 -12.05
C VAL A 100 2.58 -5.99 -12.91
N PRO A 101 3.76 -5.37 -12.86
CA PRO A 101 4.89 -5.78 -13.69
C PRO A 101 5.30 -7.22 -13.46
N ALA A 102 5.80 -7.86 -14.51
CA ALA A 102 6.31 -9.23 -14.43
C ALA A 102 7.39 -9.34 -13.35
N GLY A 103 7.34 -10.40 -12.57
CA GLY A 103 8.26 -10.62 -11.45
C GLY A 103 7.77 -10.08 -10.11
N ASN A 104 6.74 -9.23 -10.10
CA ASN A 104 6.12 -8.78 -8.85
C ASN A 104 4.97 -9.72 -8.50
N LYS A 105 4.88 -10.06 -7.23
CA LYS A 105 3.88 -11.01 -6.74
C LYS A 105 2.70 -10.30 -6.12
N CYS A 106 1.51 -10.89 -6.30
CA CYS A 106 0.35 -10.58 -5.47
C CYS A 106 0.30 -11.62 -4.36
N GLY A 107 0.33 -11.17 -3.12
CA GLY A 107 0.37 -12.06 -1.97
C GLY A 107 1.61 -12.95 -1.97
N SER A 108 1.43 -14.21 -1.59
CA SER A 108 2.52 -15.19 -1.53
C SER A 108 2.78 -15.89 -2.85
N LYS A 109 2.04 -15.58 -3.85
CA LYS A 109 2.14 -16.20 -5.18
C LYS A 109 2.61 -15.19 -6.24
#